data_2bda4b9b88202e63f378f97d02169719
#
_entry.id   2bda4b9b88202e63f378f97d02169719
#
_cell.length_a   1.000
_cell.length_b   1.000
_cell.length_c   1.000
_cell.angle_alpha   90.00
_cell.angle_beta   90.00
_cell.angle_gamma   90.00
#
_symmetry.space_group_name_H-M   'P 1'
#
loop_
_entity.id
_entity.type
_entity.pdbx_description
1 polymer ?
#
loop_
_entity_poly.entity_id
_entity_poly.type
_entity_poly.pdbx_seq_one_letter_code
_entity_poly.pdbx_strand_id
1 'polypeptide(L)'
;KIEDLWGIKAINFNYGMAEVWSVFGSECFKCQKGLNFISNGNLYLELIDPKTSKNIDIETGSEGEMVVTTLRKEAQPIIRYRTGDIIKVNNTNSCKCGHKGIKFDVVGRSDDMLTIKGINVFPSQIRTIINSYLDKLSGQFQIILDKPLPIDNLVLKIEKAEGATSIELEILK
;
A
#
# COMPACT_ATOMS: atom_id res chain seq x y z
N LYS A 1 14.82 -12.61 -0.70
CA LYS A 1 14.60 -13.99 -1.23
C LYS A 1 14.74 -14.07 -2.75
N ILE A 2 14.10 -13.20 -3.54
CA ILE A 2 14.28 -13.16 -5.03
C ILE A 2 15.70 -12.67 -5.35
N GLU A 3 16.14 -11.57 -4.76
CA GLU A 3 17.48 -11.01 -4.94
C GLU A 3 18.57 -11.97 -4.54
N ASP A 4 18.39 -12.68 -3.40
CA ASP A 4 19.34 -13.67 -2.90
C ASP A 4 19.44 -14.89 -3.83
N LEU A 5 18.32 -15.32 -4.42
CA LEU A 5 18.27 -16.48 -5.32
C LEU A 5 18.83 -16.20 -6.70
N TRP A 6 18.60 -14.98 -7.22
CA TRP A 6 18.92 -14.65 -8.62
C TRP A 6 20.15 -13.73 -8.75
N GLY A 7 20.67 -13.19 -7.64
CA GLY A 7 21.78 -12.25 -7.63
C GLY A 7 21.50 -10.94 -8.36
N ILE A 8 20.21 -10.60 -8.55
CA ILE A 8 19.76 -9.40 -9.25
C ILE A 8 18.88 -8.57 -8.33
N LYS A 9 18.87 -7.26 -8.53
CA LYS A 9 18.05 -6.35 -7.78
C LYS A 9 16.61 -6.39 -8.26
N ALA A 10 15.67 -6.66 -7.34
CA ALA A 10 14.24 -6.60 -7.61
C ALA A 10 13.73 -5.18 -7.46
N ILE A 11 12.83 -4.76 -8.37
CA ILE A 11 12.13 -3.48 -8.30
C ILE A 11 10.63 -3.71 -8.46
N ASN A 12 9.83 -2.84 -7.85
CA ASN A 12 8.39 -2.80 -8.05
C ASN A 12 8.09 -1.98 -9.31
N PHE A 13 7.92 -2.66 -10.43
CA PHE A 13 7.85 -2.00 -11.74
C PHE A 13 6.44 -1.54 -12.10
N ASN A 14 5.41 -2.26 -11.72
CA ASN A 14 4.05 -2.02 -12.20
C ASN A 14 3.07 -1.81 -11.04
N TYR A 15 2.53 -0.61 -10.95
CA TYR A 15 1.33 -0.31 -10.18
C TYR A 15 0.31 0.34 -11.13
N GLY A 16 -0.83 -0.29 -11.27
CA GLY A 16 -1.89 0.15 -12.16
C GLY A 16 -3.17 -0.63 -11.91
N MET A 17 -4.20 -0.32 -12.65
CA MET A 17 -5.50 -0.99 -12.53
C MET A 17 -6.18 -1.16 -13.90
N ALA A 18 -7.00 -2.21 -13.99
CA ALA A 18 -7.71 -2.55 -15.22
C ALA A 18 -8.72 -1.47 -15.64
N GLU A 19 -9.36 -0.80 -14.68
CA GLU A 19 -10.38 0.22 -14.92
C GLU A 19 -9.84 1.41 -15.70
N VAL A 20 -8.60 1.81 -15.45
CA VAL A 20 -7.94 2.90 -16.21
C VAL A 20 -7.10 2.39 -17.39
N TRP A 21 -6.91 1.06 -17.51
CA TRP A 21 -6.10 0.42 -18.55
C TRP A 21 -4.68 0.98 -18.62
N SER A 22 -4.11 1.32 -17.48
CA SER A 22 -2.81 1.95 -17.41
C SER A 22 -2.02 1.50 -16.20
N VAL A 23 -0.71 1.42 -16.39
CA VAL A 23 0.27 1.45 -15.32
C VAL A 23 0.56 2.91 -15.03
N PHE A 24 0.42 3.33 -13.79
CA PHE A 24 0.62 4.71 -13.40
C PHE A 24 1.54 4.91 -12.20
N GLY A 25 2.07 3.82 -11.65
CA GLY A 25 3.12 3.85 -10.64
C GLY A 25 4.25 2.89 -10.99
N SER A 26 5.49 3.35 -10.83
CA SER A 26 6.69 2.54 -11.04
C SER A 26 7.83 2.99 -10.15
N GLU A 27 8.55 2.02 -9.60
CA GLU A 27 9.76 2.29 -8.85
C GLU A 27 10.92 2.68 -9.80
N CYS A 28 11.79 3.56 -9.32
CA CYS A 28 12.94 4.02 -10.10
C CYS A 28 14.20 3.24 -9.74
N PHE A 29 14.95 2.77 -10.74
CA PHE A 29 16.24 2.09 -10.54
C PHE A 29 17.27 2.90 -9.74
N LYS A 30 17.28 4.25 -9.92
CA LYS A 30 18.25 5.13 -9.27
C LYS A 30 17.86 5.57 -7.86
N CYS A 31 16.56 5.64 -7.60
CA CYS A 31 16.03 6.35 -6.44
C CYS A 31 15.15 5.46 -5.58
N GLN A 32 15.29 4.20 -5.62
CA GLN A 32 14.49 3.22 -4.89
C GLN A 32 13.74 3.79 -3.66
N LYS A 33 12.74 3.13 -3.16
CA LYS A 33 11.75 3.51 -2.16
C LYS A 33 10.59 4.32 -2.74
N GLY A 34 9.50 3.63 -2.91
CA GLY A 34 8.22 4.17 -3.36
C GLY A 34 8.10 4.30 -4.87
N LEU A 35 6.85 4.34 -5.29
CA LEU A 35 6.45 4.39 -6.69
C LEU A 35 6.39 5.84 -7.16
N ASN A 36 6.96 6.13 -8.32
CA ASN A 36 6.73 7.42 -8.98
C ASN A 36 5.41 7.36 -9.74
N PHE A 37 4.59 8.40 -9.66
CA PHE A 37 3.40 8.55 -10.48
C PHE A 37 3.82 8.94 -11.90
N ILE A 38 3.70 7.99 -12.84
CA ILE A 38 4.26 8.11 -14.21
C ILE A 38 3.22 8.49 -15.28
N SER A 39 1.95 8.63 -14.93
CA SER A 39 0.86 8.94 -15.88
C SER A 39 0.44 10.41 -15.90
N ASN A 40 1.36 11.32 -15.64
CA ASN A 40 1.11 12.76 -15.76
C ASN A 40 0.60 13.12 -17.16
N GLY A 41 -0.53 13.84 -17.23
CA GLY A 41 -1.19 14.21 -18.47
C GLY A 41 -2.13 13.16 -19.07
N ASN A 42 -2.14 11.93 -18.57
CA ASN A 42 -3.11 10.88 -18.90
C ASN A 42 -4.14 10.67 -17.79
N LEU A 43 -3.69 10.78 -16.55
CA LEU A 43 -4.52 10.69 -15.36
C LEU A 43 -4.36 11.95 -14.51
N TYR A 44 -5.46 12.42 -13.95
CA TYR A 44 -5.48 13.38 -12.86
C TYR A 44 -5.64 12.62 -11.55
N LEU A 45 -4.78 12.91 -10.59
CA LEU A 45 -4.71 12.27 -9.29
C LEU A 45 -5.22 13.21 -8.20
N GLU A 46 -6.07 12.70 -7.34
CA GLU A 46 -6.52 13.35 -6.12
C GLU A 46 -6.31 12.41 -4.93
N LEU A 47 -6.23 12.97 -3.73
CA LEU A 47 -6.33 12.24 -2.48
C LEU A 47 -7.59 12.66 -1.75
N ILE A 48 -8.26 11.69 -1.13
CA ILE A 48 -9.42 11.95 -0.27
C ILE A 48 -9.29 11.19 1.05
N ASP A 49 -9.92 11.72 2.07
CA ASP A 49 -10.18 10.98 3.30
C ASP A 49 -11.20 9.87 3.01
N PRO A 50 -10.88 8.59 3.25
CA PRO A 50 -11.76 7.48 2.87
C PRO A 50 -13.10 7.48 3.59
N LYS A 51 -13.20 8.10 4.78
CA LYS A 51 -14.43 8.13 5.60
C LYS A 51 -15.32 9.34 5.26
N THR A 52 -14.71 10.51 5.07
CA THR A 52 -15.46 11.76 4.86
C THR A 52 -15.56 12.17 3.41
N SER A 53 -14.78 11.53 2.51
CA SER A 53 -14.62 11.87 1.09
C SER A 53 -14.15 13.30 0.83
N LYS A 54 -13.61 13.98 1.84
CA LYS A 54 -13.03 15.30 1.69
C LYS A 54 -11.67 15.21 1.01
N ASN A 55 -11.37 16.20 0.17
CA ASN A 55 -10.07 16.29 -0.49
C ASN A 55 -8.97 16.53 0.54
N ILE A 56 -7.82 15.90 0.29
CA ILE A 56 -6.56 16.08 1.02
C ILE A 56 -5.54 16.67 0.05
N ASP A 57 -4.86 17.72 0.44
CA ASP A 57 -3.79 18.30 -0.36
C ASP A 57 -2.62 17.33 -0.50
N ILE A 58 -2.08 17.26 -1.72
CA ILE A 58 -0.99 16.34 -2.04
C ILE A 58 0.34 16.99 -1.65
N GLU A 59 0.78 16.68 -0.43
CA GLU A 59 2.04 17.16 0.14
C GLU A 59 2.86 15.97 0.66
N THR A 60 4.14 16.20 0.90
CA THR A 60 5.00 15.16 1.51
C THR A 60 4.47 14.79 2.90
N GLY A 61 4.17 13.51 3.09
CA GLY A 61 3.57 12.96 4.31
C GLY A 61 2.06 12.80 4.27
N SER A 62 1.35 13.39 3.29
CA SER A 62 -0.10 13.19 3.13
C SER A 62 -0.43 11.71 2.90
N GLU A 63 -1.50 11.26 3.54
CA GLU A 63 -2.03 9.91 3.40
C GLU A 63 -3.53 9.97 3.14
N GLY A 64 -4.00 9.21 2.16
CA GLY A 64 -5.42 9.18 1.79
C GLY A 64 -5.73 8.15 0.72
N GLU A 65 -7.00 8.00 0.42
CA GLU A 65 -7.46 7.17 -0.69
C GLU A 65 -7.15 7.85 -2.02
N MET A 66 -6.52 7.10 -2.90
CA MET A 66 -6.24 7.54 -4.26
C MET A 66 -7.52 7.62 -5.07
N VAL A 67 -7.74 8.75 -5.72
CA VAL A 67 -8.83 8.97 -6.67
C VAL A 67 -8.23 9.37 -8.01
N VAL A 68 -8.72 8.78 -9.10
CA VAL A 68 -8.19 9.02 -10.43
C VAL A 68 -9.27 9.43 -11.41
N THR A 69 -8.91 10.36 -12.30
CA THR A 69 -9.72 10.79 -13.45
C THR A 69 -8.90 10.60 -14.72
N THR A 70 -9.48 9.95 -15.73
CA THR A 70 -8.83 9.80 -17.04
C THR A 70 -8.99 11.08 -17.85
N LEU A 71 -7.88 11.61 -18.41
CA LEU A 71 -7.88 12.87 -19.14
C LEU A 71 -7.96 12.69 -20.66
N ARG A 72 -7.51 11.54 -21.19
CA ARG A 72 -7.42 11.31 -22.63
C ARG A 72 -8.14 10.05 -23.12
N LYS A 73 -8.85 9.36 -22.22
CA LYS A 73 -9.56 8.14 -22.55
C LYS A 73 -10.94 8.47 -23.11
N GLU A 74 -11.16 8.20 -24.40
CA GLU A 74 -12.43 8.47 -25.08
C GLU A 74 -13.46 7.35 -24.83
N ALA A 75 -13.02 6.10 -24.91
CA ALA A 75 -13.86 4.95 -24.57
C ALA A 75 -13.82 4.68 -23.07
N GLN A 76 -14.98 4.61 -22.44
CA GLN A 76 -15.13 4.40 -20.98
C GLN A 76 -14.31 5.39 -20.14
N PRO A 77 -14.56 6.69 -20.26
CA PRO A 77 -13.89 7.66 -19.40
C PRO A 77 -14.27 7.44 -17.94
N ILE A 78 -13.30 7.61 -17.06
CA ILE A 78 -13.48 7.50 -15.61
C ILE A 78 -13.29 8.87 -15.00
N ILE A 79 -14.25 9.32 -14.20
CA ILE A 79 -14.22 10.62 -13.53
C ILE A 79 -14.31 10.37 -12.03
N ARG A 80 -13.30 10.85 -11.28
CA ARG A 80 -13.17 10.73 -9.82
C ARG A 80 -13.42 9.31 -9.30
N TYR A 81 -12.79 8.34 -9.94
CA TYR A 81 -12.89 6.94 -9.54
C TYR A 81 -12.09 6.69 -8.26
N ARG A 82 -12.77 6.22 -7.23
CA ARG A 82 -12.16 5.81 -5.98
C ARG A 82 -11.51 4.45 -6.16
N THR A 83 -10.19 4.39 -6.03
CA THR A 83 -9.44 3.15 -6.28
C THR A 83 -9.57 2.14 -5.14
N GLY A 84 -9.93 2.61 -3.95
CA GLY A 84 -9.86 1.83 -2.72
C GLY A 84 -8.45 1.73 -2.14
N ASP A 85 -7.41 2.17 -2.86
CA ASP A 85 -6.04 2.10 -2.38
C ASP A 85 -5.69 3.34 -1.55
N ILE A 86 -5.19 3.09 -0.34
CA ILE A 86 -4.63 4.13 0.52
C ILE A 86 -3.15 4.28 0.17
N ILE A 87 -2.77 5.49 -0.18
CA ILE A 87 -1.38 5.82 -0.49
C ILE A 87 -0.83 6.85 0.49
N LYS A 88 0.48 6.79 0.71
CA LYS A 88 1.23 7.79 1.45
C LYS A 88 2.21 8.48 0.52
N VAL A 89 2.14 9.79 0.46
CA VAL A 89 3.03 10.61 -0.37
C VAL A 89 4.38 10.75 0.32
N ASN A 90 5.42 10.20 -0.29
CA ASN A 90 6.78 10.26 0.25
C ASN A 90 7.52 11.53 -0.15
N ASN A 91 7.21 12.04 -1.35
CA ASN A 91 7.87 13.22 -1.90
C ASN A 91 7.05 13.81 -3.05
N THR A 92 7.01 15.12 -3.14
CA THR A 92 6.40 15.89 -4.23
C THR A 92 7.44 16.52 -5.18
N ASN A 93 8.73 16.44 -4.84
CA ASN A 93 9.82 16.98 -5.63
C ASN A 93 10.27 16.02 -6.74
N SER A 94 11.04 16.54 -7.69
CA SER A 94 11.60 15.74 -8.78
C SER A 94 12.48 14.61 -8.25
N CYS A 95 12.34 13.44 -8.83
CA CYS A 95 13.22 12.31 -8.58
C CYS A 95 14.63 12.57 -9.15
N LYS A 96 15.68 12.01 -8.53
CA LYS A 96 17.06 12.07 -9.04
C LYS A 96 17.24 11.50 -10.46
N CYS A 97 16.26 10.74 -10.96
CA CYS A 97 16.24 10.25 -12.34
C CYS A 97 15.73 11.30 -13.35
N GLY A 98 15.27 12.46 -12.89
CA GLY A 98 14.67 13.52 -13.72
C GLY A 98 13.14 13.44 -13.82
N HIS A 99 12.50 12.38 -13.29
CA HIS A 99 11.06 12.29 -13.28
C HIS A 99 10.44 13.39 -12.39
N LYS A 100 9.44 14.10 -12.93
CA LYS A 100 8.66 15.12 -12.22
C LYS A 100 7.31 14.53 -11.83
N GLY A 101 6.97 14.57 -10.56
CA GLY A 101 5.71 14.05 -10.05
C GLY A 101 5.84 13.56 -8.62
N ILE A 102 4.74 13.11 -8.08
CA ILE A 102 4.73 12.57 -6.72
C ILE A 102 5.40 11.21 -6.66
N LYS A 103 5.98 10.93 -5.51
CA LYS A 103 6.45 9.61 -5.11
C LYS A 103 5.61 9.14 -3.93
N PHE A 104 5.12 7.91 -3.98
CA PHE A 104 4.20 7.38 -2.98
C PHE A 104 4.45 5.91 -2.69
N ASP A 105 3.98 5.45 -1.55
CA ASP A 105 3.83 4.04 -1.20
C ASP A 105 2.35 3.69 -1.11
N VAL A 106 2.00 2.45 -1.48
CA VAL A 106 0.69 1.89 -1.22
C VAL A 106 0.70 1.31 0.18
N VAL A 107 -0.11 1.87 1.07
CA VAL A 107 -0.22 1.48 2.48
C VAL A 107 -1.14 0.27 2.63
N GLY A 108 -2.25 0.27 1.90
CA GLY A 108 -3.25 -0.80 1.94
C GLY A 108 -4.51 -0.40 1.18
N ARG A 109 -5.61 -1.11 1.46
CA ARG A 109 -6.91 -0.81 0.87
C ARG A 109 -7.87 -0.26 1.91
N SER A 110 -8.72 0.68 1.52
CA SER A 110 -9.73 1.29 2.41
C SER A 110 -10.80 0.28 2.84
N ASP A 111 -11.11 -0.69 1.97
CA ASP A 111 -12.07 -1.78 2.23
C ASP A 111 -11.50 -2.89 3.15
N ASP A 112 -10.18 -3.03 3.23
CA ASP A 112 -9.50 -3.96 4.14
C ASP A 112 -9.08 -3.31 5.47
N MET A 113 -9.31 -2.00 5.63
CA MET A 113 -8.86 -1.23 6.78
C MET A 113 -9.63 -1.63 8.05
N LEU A 114 -8.90 -2.01 9.09
CA LEU A 114 -9.43 -2.32 10.41
C LEU A 114 -9.30 -1.10 11.32
N THR A 115 -10.36 -0.74 12.03
CA THR A 115 -10.28 0.29 13.08
C THR A 115 -10.24 -0.37 14.44
N ILE A 116 -9.08 -0.26 15.13
CA ILE A 116 -8.81 -0.89 16.42
C ILE A 116 -8.51 0.21 17.43
N LYS A 117 -9.33 0.36 18.46
CA LYS A 117 -9.22 1.47 19.45
C LYS A 117 -9.04 2.85 18.80
N GLY A 118 -9.73 3.08 17.68
CA GLY A 118 -9.63 4.35 16.94
C GLY A 118 -8.40 4.48 16.02
N ILE A 119 -7.52 3.49 15.97
CA ILE A 119 -6.35 3.45 15.09
C ILE A 119 -6.68 2.63 13.86
N ASN A 120 -6.33 3.13 12.69
CA ASN A 120 -6.47 2.40 11.43
C ASN A 120 -5.27 1.45 11.24
N VAL A 121 -5.55 0.17 11.05
CA VAL A 121 -4.57 -0.90 10.83
C VAL A 121 -4.89 -1.59 9.53
N PHE A 122 -3.88 -1.83 8.70
CA PHE A 122 -4.02 -2.56 7.45
C PHE A 122 -3.43 -3.96 7.55
N PRO A 123 -4.08 -4.99 6.98
CA PRO A 123 -3.54 -6.35 6.92
C PRO A 123 -2.14 -6.43 6.29
N SER A 124 -1.85 -5.52 5.34
CA SER A 124 -0.53 -5.39 4.72
C SER A 124 0.58 -5.03 5.73
N GLN A 125 0.28 -4.19 6.71
CA GLN A 125 1.22 -3.82 7.79
C GLN A 125 1.49 -5.02 8.70
N ILE A 126 0.44 -5.77 9.07
CA ILE A 126 0.56 -7.00 9.85
C ILE A 126 1.42 -8.01 9.10
N ARG A 127 1.17 -8.21 7.81
CA ARG A 127 1.98 -9.08 6.94
C ARG A 127 3.44 -8.68 6.90
N THR A 128 3.74 -7.39 6.83
CA THR A 128 5.11 -6.88 6.83
C THR A 128 5.84 -7.25 8.13
N ILE A 129 5.16 -7.10 9.27
CA ILE A 129 5.73 -7.49 10.58
C ILE A 129 5.96 -9.00 10.62
N ILE A 130 4.98 -9.82 10.25
CA ILE A 130 5.12 -11.29 10.25
C ILE A 130 6.26 -11.74 9.34
N ASN A 131 6.40 -11.13 8.17
CA ASN A 131 7.47 -11.44 7.23
C ASN A 131 8.88 -11.07 7.73
N SER A 132 9.00 -10.21 8.73
CA SER A 132 10.30 -9.95 9.37
C SER A 132 10.76 -11.07 10.30
N TYR A 133 9.88 -12.06 10.59
CA TYR A 133 10.14 -13.20 11.48
C TYR A 133 9.97 -14.55 10.77
N LEU A 134 10.29 -14.63 9.47
CA LEU A 134 10.17 -15.88 8.70
C LEU A 134 11.11 -17.00 9.14
N ASP A 135 12.08 -16.71 10.01
CA ASP A 135 12.89 -17.71 10.72
C ASP A 135 12.08 -18.50 11.77
N LYS A 136 10.99 -17.92 12.26
CA LYS A 136 10.12 -18.48 13.32
C LYS A 136 8.68 -18.71 12.86
N LEU A 137 8.22 -17.94 11.88
CA LEU A 137 6.84 -17.93 11.38
C LEU A 137 6.79 -18.37 9.92
N SER A 138 5.72 -19.06 9.50
CA SER A 138 5.54 -19.50 8.11
C SER A 138 5.18 -18.34 7.16
N GLY A 139 4.81 -17.19 7.70
CA GLY A 139 4.26 -16.06 6.94
C GLY A 139 2.74 -16.11 6.77
N GLN A 140 2.09 -17.19 7.19
CA GLN A 140 0.63 -17.31 7.15
C GLN A 140 0.01 -16.81 8.44
N PHE A 141 -1.07 -16.04 8.30
CA PHE A 141 -1.83 -15.54 9.45
C PHE A 141 -3.30 -15.38 9.10
N GLN A 142 -4.14 -15.34 10.14
CA GLN A 142 -5.57 -15.08 10.04
C GLN A 142 -5.96 -14.02 11.07
N ILE A 143 -6.70 -13.00 10.63
CA ILE A 143 -7.33 -12.01 11.49
C ILE A 143 -8.71 -12.55 11.86
N ILE A 144 -9.00 -12.62 13.16
CA ILE A 144 -10.32 -13.07 13.65
C ILE A 144 -11.09 -11.85 14.11
N LEU A 145 -12.21 -11.61 13.47
CA LEU A 145 -13.18 -10.58 13.84
C LEU A 145 -14.39 -11.29 14.46
N ASP A 146 -14.53 -11.18 15.77
CA ASP A 146 -15.66 -11.72 16.55
C ASP A 146 -16.82 -10.73 16.66
N LYS A 147 -16.59 -9.47 16.30
CA LYS A 147 -17.54 -8.36 16.31
C LYS A 147 -17.37 -7.47 15.08
N PRO A 148 -18.44 -6.71 14.69
CA PRO A 148 -18.30 -5.65 13.70
C PRO A 148 -17.30 -4.58 14.13
N LEU A 149 -16.61 -3.95 13.15
CA LEU A 149 -15.74 -2.83 13.41
C LEU A 149 -16.51 -1.59 13.91
N PRO A 150 -15.93 -0.76 14.78
CA PRO A 150 -14.58 -0.85 15.36
C PRO A 150 -14.45 -1.88 16.49
N ILE A 151 -13.26 -2.43 16.68
CA ILE A 151 -12.94 -3.39 17.74
C ILE A 151 -11.89 -2.84 18.71
N ASP A 152 -11.90 -3.35 19.95
CA ASP A 152 -10.92 -2.95 20.97
C ASP A 152 -9.66 -3.81 20.96
N ASN A 153 -9.79 -5.08 20.56
CA ASN A 153 -8.68 -6.02 20.54
C ASN A 153 -8.61 -6.75 19.20
N LEU A 154 -7.40 -6.87 18.68
CA LEU A 154 -7.12 -7.64 17.48
C LEU A 154 -6.68 -9.04 17.88
N VAL A 155 -7.39 -10.05 17.39
CA VAL A 155 -7.01 -11.46 17.56
C VAL A 155 -6.38 -11.96 16.28
N LEU A 156 -5.10 -12.39 16.38
CA LEU A 156 -4.36 -12.97 15.27
C LEU A 156 -4.07 -14.44 15.55
N LYS A 157 -4.36 -15.29 14.57
CA LYS A 157 -3.79 -16.65 14.50
C LYS A 157 -2.61 -16.59 13.54
N ILE A 158 -1.44 -17.03 14.00
CA ILE A 158 -0.21 -17.02 13.22
C ILE A 158 0.33 -18.43 13.18
N GLU A 159 0.70 -18.89 11.99
CA GLU A 159 1.28 -20.22 11.79
C GLU A 159 2.79 -20.20 12.08
N LYS A 160 3.27 -21.20 12.80
CA LYS A 160 4.69 -21.41 13.06
C LYS A 160 5.40 -21.92 11.81
N ALA A 161 6.68 -21.55 11.65
CA ALA A 161 7.54 -22.18 10.65
C ALA A 161 7.77 -23.66 11.01
N GLU A 162 7.95 -24.48 10.00
CA GLU A 162 8.26 -25.91 10.17
C GLU A 162 9.58 -26.06 10.94
N GLY A 163 9.57 -26.85 12.04
CA GLY A 163 10.73 -27.03 12.91
C GLY A 163 10.95 -25.99 14.01
N ALA A 164 10.12 -24.93 14.08
CA ALA A 164 10.22 -23.94 15.16
C ALA A 164 9.74 -24.52 16.50
N THR A 165 10.60 -24.54 17.51
CA THR A 165 10.36 -25.20 18.82
C THR A 165 9.58 -24.33 19.81
N SER A 166 9.77 -23.02 19.83
CA SER A 166 8.99 -22.09 20.66
C SER A 166 8.96 -20.70 20.04
N ILE A 167 7.86 -19.99 20.23
CA ILE A 167 7.75 -18.56 19.92
C ILE A 167 7.52 -17.86 21.25
N GLU A 168 8.45 -17.00 21.64
CA GLU A 168 8.23 -16.11 22.77
C GLU A 168 7.20 -15.05 22.37
N LEU A 169 6.04 -15.05 23.05
CA LEU A 169 4.91 -14.17 22.80
C LEU A 169 5.19 -12.67 23.10
N GLU A 170 6.40 -12.32 23.57
CA GLU A 170 6.79 -10.92 23.85
C GLU A 170 6.98 -10.05 22.60
N ILE A 171 7.04 -10.64 21.43
CA ILE A 171 7.30 -9.91 20.16
C ILE A 171 6.07 -9.18 19.64
N LEU A 172 4.89 -9.41 20.20
CA LEU A 172 3.59 -8.91 19.70
C LEU A 172 2.87 -7.92 20.63
N LYS A 173 3.57 -7.24 21.50
CA LYS A 173 3.01 -6.13 22.30
C LYS A 173 3.15 -4.79 21.62
#